data_e75188450c02a73f084fb87011019892
#
_entry.id   e75188450c02a73f084fb87011019892
#
_cell.length_a   1.000
_cell.length_b   1.000
_cell.length_c   1.000
_cell.angle_alpha   90.00
_cell.angle_beta   90.00
_cell.angle_gamma   90.00
#
_symmetry.space_group_name_H-M   'P 1'
#
loop_
_entity.id
_entity.type
_entity.pdbx_description
1 polymer ?
#
loop_
_entity_poly.entity_id
_entity_poly.type
_entity_poly.pdbx_seq_one_letter_code
_entity_poly.pdbx_strand_id
1 'polypeptide(L)'
;KSGENVTKKPVSTEKPVTVKPTEKQTEKPKNEVSFEIECKKILKKKELWKNGLEEVIPASGIYYSGKCSFTAEESVYDILKRITKENNIALDSEFTPMYGTYYVKGIGGLYQFDCGSKSGWMYSVNGMTPNVGASNYQVSNGDVIVFYYVCEYEY
;
A
#
# COMPACT_ATOMS: atom_id res chain seq x y z
N LYS A 1 37.00 22.21 -85.63
CA LYS A 1 36.25 20.93 -85.77
C LYS A 1 36.05 20.36 -84.40
N SER A 2 34.83 20.53 -83.94
CA SER A 2 34.06 19.60 -83.08
C SER A 2 34.71 19.06 -81.83
N GLY A 3 34.30 19.58 -80.68
CA GLY A 3 34.47 18.98 -79.38
C GLY A 3 33.19 19.14 -78.60
N GLU A 4 32.41 18.11 -78.46
CA GLU A 4 31.19 18.10 -77.65
C GLU A 4 31.53 18.03 -76.15
N ASN A 5 30.94 18.98 -75.48
CA ASN A 5 31.06 19.08 -74.04
C ASN A 5 29.81 18.47 -73.38
N VAL A 6 29.95 17.26 -72.72
CA VAL A 6 28.87 16.62 -71.99
C VAL A 6 28.99 16.97 -70.51
N THR A 7 28.09 17.85 -70.07
CA THR A 7 27.94 18.22 -68.69
C THR A 7 27.25 17.07 -67.92
N LYS A 8 27.97 16.47 -67.04
CA LYS A 8 27.37 15.51 -66.02
C LYS A 8 26.80 16.29 -64.85
N LYS A 9 25.51 16.10 -64.65
CA LYS A 9 24.76 16.60 -63.53
C LYS A 9 25.17 15.86 -62.22
N PRO A 10 25.39 16.54 -61.10
CA PRO A 10 25.71 15.83 -59.82
C PRO A 10 24.45 15.17 -59.30
N VAL A 11 24.60 13.91 -58.96
CA VAL A 11 23.62 13.09 -58.23
C VAL A 11 23.55 13.57 -56.79
N SER A 12 22.37 13.98 -56.37
CA SER A 12 22.07 14.29 -54.96
C SER A 12 22.14 13.02 -54.11
N THR A 13 23.08 13.00 -53.19
CA THR A 13 23.20 11.95 -52.20
C THR A 13 22.20 12.21 -51.08
N GLU A 14 21.10 11.47 -51.07
CA GLU A 14 20.21 11.44 -49.92
C GLU A 14 20.95 10.82 -48.73
N LYS A 15 21.03 11.58 -47.64
CA LYS A 15 21.52 11.06 -46.36
C LYS A 15 20.50 10.06 -45.82
N PRO A 16 20.94 8.89 -45.33
CA PRO A 16 20.04 7.99 -44.63
C PRO A 16 19.58 8.66 -43.32
N VAL A 17 18.26 8.77 -43.15
CA VAL A 17 17.64 9.20 -41.93
C VAL A 17 17.85 8.06 -40.92
N THR A 18 18.76 8.26 -39.98
CA THR A 18 18.95 7.33 -38.85
C THR A 18 17.74 7.50 -37.94
N VAL A 19 16.82 6.58 -38.02
CA VAL A 19 15.73 6.46 -37.04
C VAL A 19 16.38 6.01 -35.72
N LYS A 20 16.47 6.92 -34.77
CA LYS A 20 16.92 6.63 -33.42
C LYS A 20 15.93 5.65 -32.80
N PRO A 21 16.35 4.49 -32.30
CA PRO A 21 15.44 3.59 -31.59
C PRO A 21 14.89 4.37 -30.37
N THR A 22 13.58 4.50 -30.30
CA THR A 22 12.93 4.97 -29.10
C THR A 22 13.23 3.91 -28.03
N GLU A 23 14.13 4.23 -27.10
CA GLU A 23 14.31 3.43 -25.92
C GLU A 23 12.95 3.37 -25.22
N LYS A 24 12.31 2.20 -25.27
CA LYS A 24 11.25 1.85 -24.36
C LYS A 24 11.88 1.98 -22.96
N GLN A 25 11.53 3.06 -22.25
CA GLN A 25 11.80 3.14 -20.83
C GLN A 25 11.11 1.94 -20.22
N THR A 26 11.87 0.90 -19.91
CA THR A 26 11.47 -0.15 -18.98
C THR A 26 11.33 0.54 -17.64
N GLU A 27 10.10 0.93 -17.28
CA GLU A 27 9.80 1.35 -15.91
C GLU A 27 10.30 0.22 -15.01
N LYS A 28 11.23 0.56 -14.08
CA LYS A 28 11.63 -0.36 -13.02
C LYS A 28 10.35 -0.87 -12.38
N PRO A 29 10.21 -2.19 -12.11
CA PRO A 29 9.02 -2.70 -11.45
C PRO A 29 8.80 -1.88 -10.19
N LYS A 30 7.70 -1.13 -10.17
CA LYS A 30 7.34 -0.26 -9.07
C LYS A 30 6.92 -1.18 -7.94
N ASN A 31 7.72 -1.27 -6.87
CA ASN A 31 7.34 -1.99 -5.67
C ASN A 31 6.10 -1.31 -5.08
N GLU A 32 4.94 -1.90 -5.27
CA GLU A 32 3.64 -1.35 -4.90
C GLU A 32 2.79 -2.43 -4.24
N VAL A 33 2.07 -2.05 -3.19
CA VAL A 33 1.09 -2.87 -2.50
C VAL A 33 -0.26 -2.16 -2.46
N SER A 34 -1.34 -2.92 -2.35
CA SER A 34 -2.65 -2.39 -1.96
C SER A 34 -2.75 -2.43 -0.44
N PHE A 35 -3.22 -1.34 0.16
CA PHE A 35 -3.32 -1.22 1.61
C PHE A 35 -4.70 -0.67 2.01
N GLU A 36 -5.38 -1.34 2.92
CA GLU A 36 -6.66 -0.91 3.48
C GLU A 36 -6.61 -0.95 5.01
N ILE A 37 -7.23 0.05 5.65
CA ILE A 37 -7.48 0.09 7.10
C ILE A 37 -8.99 0.21 7.27
N GLU A 38 -9.62 -0.81 7.86
CA GLU A 38 -11.06 -0.89 7.89
C GLU A 38 -11.63 -1.47 9.20
N CYS A 39 -12.89 -1.12 9.48
CA CYS A 39 -13.67 -1.65 10.59
C CYS A 39 -15.10 -2.00 10.18
N LYS A 40 -15.29 -2.44 8.94
CA LYS A 40 -16.62 -2.69 8.34
C LYS A 40 -17.46 -3.70 9.13
N LYS A 41 -16.81 -4.71 9.71
CA LYS A 41 -17.51 -5.78 10.47
C LYS A 41 -18.28 -5.24 11.67
N ILE A 42 -17.77 -4.20 12.33
CA ILE A 42 -18.40 -3.65 13.53
C ILE A 42 -19.56 -2.71 13.24
N LEU A 43 -19.72 -2.22 12.02
CA LEU A 43 -20.85 -1.36 11.66
C LEU A 43 -22.22 -2.01 11.88
N LYS A 44 -22.25 -3.35 11.85
CA LYS A 44 -23.46 -4.15 12.09
C LYS A 44 -23.64 -4.59 13.56
N LYS A 45 -22.71 -4.18 14.43
CA LYS A 45 -22.66 -4.59 15.85
C LYS A 45 -22.60 -3.38 16.79
N LYS A 46 -23.37 -2.34 16.46
CA LYS A 46 -23.37 -1.05 17.20
C LYS A 46 -23.75 -1.21 18.68
N GLU A 47 -24.51 -2.25 18.99
CA GLU A 47 -24.87 -2.60 20.37
C GLU A 47 -23.70 -2.99 21.26
N LEU A 48 -22.55 -3.33 20.64
CA LEU A 48 -21.32 -3.66 21.37
C LEU A 48 -20.36 -2.46 21.51
N TRP A 49 -20.68 -1.32 20.90
CA TRP A 49 -19.80 -0.18 20.89
C TRP A 49 -19.76 0.51 22.25
N LYS A 50 -18.57 0.92 22.65
CA LYS A 50 -18.45 1.91 23.73
C LYS A 50 -19.03 3.25 23.31
N ASN A 51 -19.50 4.03 24.27
CA ASN A 51 -20.01 5.37 24.04
C ASN A 51 -18.95 6.25 23.38
N GLY A 52 -19.35 7.00 22.37
CA GLY A 52 -18.49 7.93 21.64
C GLY A 52 -17.78 7.35 20.41
N LEU A 53 -17.94 6.07 20.12
CA LEU A 53 -17.33 5.46 18.91
C LEU A 53 -17.94 6.01 17.61
N GLU A 54 -19.16 6.51 17.65
CA GLU A 54 -19.81 7.15 16.50
C GLU A 54 -19.02 8.35 15.95
N GLU A 55 -18.21 8.98 16.80
CA GLU A 55 -17.40 10.15 16.41
C GLU A 55 -16.10 9.76 15.71
N VAL A 56 -15.59 8.54 15.95
CA VAL A 56 -14.29 8.09 15.46
C VAL A 56 -14.37 7.03 14.36
N ILE A 57 -15.51 6.35 14.25
CA ILE A 57 -15.72 5.32 13.23
C ILE A 57 -16.27 5.97 11.95
N PRO A 58 -15.55 5.88 10.81
CA PRO A 58 -16.06 6.35 9.54
C PRO A 58 -17.37 5.65 9.16
N ALA A 59 -18.32 6.38 8.58
CA ALA A 59 -19.61 5.81 8.14
C ALA A 59 -19.42 4.66 7.14
N SER A 60 -18.37 4.71 6.32
CA SER A 60 -17.99 3.64 5.39
C SER A 60 -17.32 2.44 6.08
N GLY A 61 -16.85 2.62 7.31
CA GLY A 61 -15.97 1.66 8.00
C GLY A 61 -14.56 1.60 7.43
N ILE A 62 -14.15 2.57 6.61
CA ILE A 62 -12.83 2.61 5.98
C ILE A 62 -12.10 3.87 6.44
N TYR A 63 -10.95 3.71 7.09
CA TYR A 63 -10.06 4.81 7.44
C TYR A 63 -9.12 5.17 6.29
N TYR A 64 -8.65 4.17 5.54
CA TYR A 64 -7.78 4.32 4.39
C TYR A 64 -7.97 3.18 3.41
N SER A 65 -7.90 3.46 2.12
CA SER A 65 -7.83 2.45 1.07
C SER A 65 -7.08 3.04 -0.13
N GLY A 66 -6.05 2.35 -0.58
CA GLY A 66 -5.24 2.82 -1.71
C GLY A 66 -4.07 1.92 -2.02
N LYS A 67 -3.33 2.32 -3.06
CA LYS A 67 -2.05 1.73 -3.42
C LYS A 67 -0.93 2.60 -2.90
N CYS A 68 0.14 1.98 -2.42
CA CYS A 68 1.33 2.69 -2.00
C CYS A 68 2.60 1.95 -2.43
N SER A 69 3.63 2.74 -2.75
CA SER A 69 4.97 2.20 -2.98
C SER A 69 5.61 1.79 -1.66
N PHE A 70 6.54 0.86 -1.71
CA PHE A 70 7.31 0.45 -0.56
C PHE A 70 8.78 0.24 -0.93
N THR A 71 9.65 0.24 0.06
CA THR A 71 11.06 -0.13 -0.05
C THR A 71 11.27 -1.59 0.39
N ALA A 72 12.35 -2.22 -0.08
CA ALA A 72 12.63 -3.63 0.22
C ALA A 72 12.82 -3.93 1.72
N GLU A 73 13.03 -2.89 2.53
CA GLU A 73 13.28 -3.00 3.98
C GLU A 73 12.03 -2.76 4.81
N GLU A 74 10.95 -2.25 4.21
CA GLU A 74 9.71 -1.94 4.94
C GLU A 74 8.93 -3.23 5.26
N SER A 75 8.52 -3.33 6.53
CA SER A 75 7.52 -4.30 6.99
C SER A 75 6.10 -3.77 6.78
N VAL A 76 5.11 -4.64 6.97
CA VAL A 76 3.69 -4.24 6.99
C VAL A 76 3.43 -3.12 8.01
N TYR A 77 4.07 -3.20 9.18
CA TYR A 77 3.93 -2.16 10.21
C TYR A 77 4.57 -0.82 9.80
N ASP A 78 5.71 -0.83 9.11
CA ASP A 78 6.35 0.40 8.64
C ASP A 78 5.45 1.13 7.64
N ILE A 79 4.82 0.39 6.74
CA ILE A 79 3.84 0.95 5.80
C ILE A 79 2.61 1.50 6.54
N LEU A 80 2.07 0.75 7.52
CA LEU A 80 0.97 1.24 8.35
C LEU A 80 1.32 2.56 9.02
N LYS A 81 2.49 2.63 9.67
CA LYS A 81 2.98 3.83 10.36
C LYS A 81 3.11 5.01 9.41
N ARG A 82 3.61 4.79 8.20
CA ARG A 82 3.75 5.83 7.18
C ARG A 82 2.40 6.32 6.69
N ILE A 83 1.50 5.42 6.29
CA ILE A 83 0.16 5.75 5.80
C ILE A 83 -0.65 6.52 6.85
N THR A 84 -0.65 6.06 8.09
CA THR A 84 -1.40 6.72 9.17
C THR A 84 -0.88 8.13 9.41
N LYS A 85 0.44 8.33 9.40
CA LYS A 85 1.06 9.65 9.54
C LYS A 85 0.71 10.58 8.37
N GLU A 86 0.81 10.10 7.14
CA GLU A 86 0.55 10.90 5.93
C GLU A 86 -0.93 11.31 5.81
N ASN A 87 -1.84 10.52 6.36
CA ASN A 87 -3.29 10.76 6.30
C ASN A 87 -3.88 11.31 7.60
N ASN A 88 -3.06 11.73 8.57
CA ASN A 88 -3.48 12.23 9.88
C ASN A 88 -4.41 11.27 10.63
N ILE A 89 -4.17 9.97 10.50
CA ILE A 89 -4.87 8.93 11.23
C ILE A 89 -4.07 8.63 12.49
N ALA A 90 -4.70 8.72 13.66
CA ALA A 90 -4.02 8.38 14.92
C ALA A 90 -3.62 6.90 14.94
N LEU A 91 -2.38 6.61 15.33
CA LEU A 91 -1.86 5.26 15.52
C LEU A 91 -1.29 5.14 16.93
N ASP A 92 -1.81 4.21 17.71
CA ASP A 92 -1.27 3.82 19.01
C ASP A 92 -0.77 2.38 18.95
N SER A 93 0.49 2.18 19.21
CA SER A 93 1.14 0.88 19.17
C SER A 93 2.27 0.80 20.20
N GLU A 94 2.56 -0.41 20.65
CA GLU A 94 3.58 -0.66 21.66
C GLU A 94 4.48 -1.81 21.24
N PHE A 95 5.78 -1.64 21.43
CA PHE A 95 6.72 -2.73 21.18
C PHE A 95 6.59 -3.78 22.27
N THR A 96 6.40 -5.03 21.87
CA THR A 96 6.28 -6.17 22.78
C THR A 96 7.54 -7.04 22.69
N PRO A 97 8.48 -6.92 23.64
CA PRO A 97 9.78 -7.60 23.58
C PRO A 97 9.66 -9.13 23.49
N MET A 98 8.65 -9.70 24.14
CA MET A 98 8.41 -11.16 24.15
C MET A 98 8.20 -11.72 22.73
N TYR A 99 7.58 -10.94 21.85
CA TYR A 99 7.28 -11.34 20.47
C TYR A 99 8.17 -10.63 19.44
N GLY A 100 9.01 -9.69 19.89
CA GLY A 100 9.88 -8.90 19.01
C GLY A 100 9.11 -8.10 17.95
N THR A 101 7.89 -7.64 18.26
CA THR A 101 7.00 -6.98 17.31
C THR A 101 6.24 -5.83 17.97
N TYR A 102 5.74 -4.91 17.14
CA TYR A 102 4.81 -3.88 17.58
C TYR A 102 3.39 -4.43 17.61
N TYR A 103 2.72 -4.24 18.75
CA TYR A 103 1.31 -4.52 18.93
C TYR A 103 0.50 -3.25 18.67
N VAL A 104 -0.46 -3.31 17.75
CA VAL A 104 -1.33 -2.19 17.40
C VAL A 104 -2.51 -2.17 18.37
N LYS A 105 -2.56 -1.17 19.23
CA LYS A 105 -3.62 -0.97 20.23
C LYS A 105 -4.81 -0.20 19.67
N GLY A 106 -4.56 0.80 18.82
CA GLY A 106 -5.60 1.65 18.27
C GLY A 106 -5.23 2.29 16.94
N ILE A 107 -6.20 2.45 16.06
CA ILE A 107 -6.09 3.20 14.81
C ILE A 107 -7.31 4.11 14.68
N GLY A 108 -7.08 5.38 14.35
CA GLY A 108 -8.16 6.35 14.10
C GLY A 108 -9.07 6.62 15.29
N GLY A 109 -8.60 6.36 16.52
CA GLY A 109 -9.41 6.53 17.73
C GLY A 109 -10.22 5.27 18.12
N LEU A 110 -10.17 4.22 17.32
CA LEU A 110 -10.78 2.92 17.65
C LEU A 110 -9.73 2.01 18.26
N TYR A 111 -9.92 1.64 19.52
CA TYR A 111 -8.99 0.87 20.32
C TYR A 111 -9.43 -0.57 20.52
N GLN A 112 -8.48 -1.43 20.87
CA GLN A 112 -8.79 -2.75 21.38
C GLN A 112 -9.78 -2.66 22.56
N PHE A 113 -10.68 -3.62 22.66
CA PHE A 113 -11.73 -3.72 23.68
C PHE A 113 -12.85 -2.65 23.59
N ASP A 114 -12.86 -1.83 22.54
CA ASP A 114 -13.92 -0.84 22.35
C ASP A 114 -15.25 -1.44 21.85
N CYS A 115 -15.20 -2.65 21.31
CA CYS A 115 -16.35 -3.37 20.79
C CYS A 115 -16.51 -4.75 21.44
N GLY A 116 -16.27 -4.81 22.76
CA GLY A 116 -16.27 -6.04 23.53
C GLY A 116 -14.88 -6.51 23.94
N SER A 117 -14.80 -7.38 24.96
CA SER A 117 -13.56 -7.78 25.63
C SER A 117 -12.56 -8.57 24.75
N LYS A 118 -12.99 -9.03 23.59
CA LYS A 118 -12.15 -9.74 22.60
C LYS A 118 -11.99 -8.97 21.31
N SER A 119 -12.32 -7.68 21.31
CA SER A 119 -12.21 -6.86 20.11
C SER A 119 -10.82 -6.26 19.95
N GLY A 120 -10.38 -6.07 18.70
CA GLY A 120 -9.08 -5.49 18.42
C GLY A 120 -8.73 -5.49 16.94
N TRP A 121 -7.55 -4.96 16.66
CA TRP A 121 -7.00 -4.88 15.32
C TRP A 121 -6.24 -6.15 14.94
N MET A 122 -6.50 -6.61 13.75
CA MET A 122 -5.79 -7.72 13.09
C MET A 122 -5.31 -7.27 11.70
N TYR A 123 -4.44 -8.04 11.09
CA TYR A 123 -4.06 -7.80 9.70
C TYR A 123 -4.04 -9.09 8.89
N SER A 124 -4.24 -8.95 7.60
CA SER A 124 -4.10 -10.03 6.63
C SER A 124 -3.24 -9.57 5.46
N VAL A 125 -2.60 -10.53 4.83
CA VAL A 125 -1.89 -10.34 3.56
C VAL A 125 -2.41 -11.37 2.57
N ASN A 126 -2.88 -10.89 1.42
CA ASN A 126 -3.49 -11.72 0.38
C ASN A 126 -4.63 -12.60 0.91
N GLY A 127 -5.43 -12.07 1.85
CA GLY A 127 -6.58 -12.75 2.46
C GLY A 127 -6.24 -13.76 3.55
N MET A 128 -4.97 -13.91 3.92
CA MET A 128 -4.53 -14.81 4.98
C MET A 128 -3.99 -14.03 6.17
N THR A 129 -4.33 -14.46 7.38
CA THR A 129 -3.75 -13.90 8.61
C THR A 129 -2.36 -14.53 8.83
N PRO A 130 -1.28 -13.73 8.77
CA PRO A 130 0.07 -14.25 8.98
C PRO A 130 0.28 -14.70 10.43
N ASN A 131 1.15 -15.68 10.60
CA ASN A 131 1.53 -16.21 11.93
C ASN A 131 2.70 -15.42 12.56
N VAL A 132 2.87 -14.16 12.17
CA VAL A 132 3.90 -13.25 12.67
C VAL A 132 3.32 -11.87 12.89
N GLY A 133 3.93 -11.07 13.76
CA GLY A 133 3.53 -9.68 13.96
C GLY A 133 3.80 -8.83 12.72
N ALA A 134 3.04 -7.76 12.54
CA ALA A 134 3.11 -6.90 11.35
C ALA A 134 4.49 -6.27 11.12
N SER A 135 5.28 -6.02 12.16
CA SER A 135 6.64 -5.51 12.04
C SER A 135 7.68 -6.58 11.62
N ASN A 136 7.29 -7.85 11.65
CA ASN A 136 8.14 -8.96 11.24
C ASN A 136 7.75 -9.53 9.86
N TYR A 137 6.69 -9.00 9.25
CA TYR A 137 6.26 -9.42 7.93
C TYR A 137 6.87 -8.50 6.85
N GLN A 138 7.73 -9.07 6.03
CA GLN A 138 8.31 -8.38 4.88
C GLN A 138 7.34 -8.42 3.71
N VAL A 139 7.04 -7.26 3.13
CA VAL A 139 6.10 -7.14 2.02
C VAL A 139 6.72 -7.52 0.69
N SER A 140 5.88 -7.98 -0.22
CA SER A 140 6.23 -8.29 -1.60
C SER A 140 5.40 -7.45 -2.57
N ASN A 141 5.95 -7.23 -3.76
CA ASN A 141 5.23 -6.48 -4.79
C ASN A 141 3.89 -7.14 -5.13
N GLY A 142 2.83 -6.34 -5.15
CA GLY A 142 1.48 -6.79 -5.44
C GLY A 142 0.71 -7.33 -4.23
N ASP A 143 1.30 -7.36 -3.04
CA ASP A 143 0.58 -7.78 -1.83
C ASP A 143 -0.66 -6.91 -1.60
N VAL A 144 -1.73 -7.56 -1.15
CA VAL A 144 -2.97 -6.94 -0.69
C VAL A 144 -3.01 -7.03 0.82
N ILE A 145 -2.78 -5.91 1.49
CA ILE A 145 -2.67 -5.81 2.95
C ILE A 145 -3.94 -5.15 3.49
N VAL A 146 -4.55 -5.77 4.48
CA VAL A 146 -5.73 -5.22 5.15
C VAL A 146 -5.52 -5.25 6.65
N PHE A 147 -5.54 -4.09 7.29
CA PHE A 147 -5.76 -3.98 8.73
C PHE A 147 -7.25 -3.88 8.99
N TYR A 148 -7.79 -4.80 9.76
CA TYR A 148 -9.22 -4.88 10.02
C TYR A 148 -9.51 -5.04 11.50
N TYR A 149 -10.63 -4.47 11.92
CA TYR A 149 -11.07 -4.55 13.31
C TYR A 149 -12.15 -5.62 13.49
N VAL A 150 -12.02 -6.42 14.54
CA VAL A 150 -12.96 -7.49 14.87
C VAL A 150 -13.50 -7.34 16.29
N CYS A 151 -14.75 -7.78 16.51
CA CYS A 151 -15.35 -7.83 17.85
C CYS A 151 -14.93 -9.09 18.61
N GLU A 152 -14.60 -10.16 17.89
CA GLU A 152 -14.06 -11.41 18.43
C GLU A 152 -12.96 -11.89 17.50
N TYR A 153 -11.86 -12.37 18.08
CA TYR A 153 -10.80 -12.97 17.29
C TYR A 153 -11.32 -14.29 16.70
N GLU A 154 -11.41 -14.35 15.39
CA GLU A 154 -11.63 -15.57 14.64
C GLU A 154 -10.25 -16.21 14.39
N TYR A 155 -9.96 -17.35 15.03
CA TYR A 155 -8.73 -18.12 14.82
C TYR A 155 -8.90 -19.11 13.67
#